data_b0d1686a29d051f426b01888ff61c0a7
#
_entry.id   b0d1686a29d051f426b01888ff61c0a7
#
_cell.length_a   1.000
_cell.length_b   1.000
_cell.length_c   1.000
_cell.angle_alpha   90.00
_cell.angle_beta   90.00
_cell.angle_gamma   90.00
#
_symmetry.space_group_name_H-M   'P 1'
#
loop_
_entity.id
_entity.type
_entity.pdbx_description
1 polymer ?
#
loop_
_entity_poly.entity_id
_entity_poly.type
_entity_poly.pdbx_seq_one_letter_code
_entity_poly.pdbx_strand_id
1 'polypeptide(L)'
;IIAALFKSLNIKMLKEAFEGTMRTTAMIMLIVFAAIFLNFVLGMMGITQAMLNFIRDLGLTPVQTVLLIIVFYLFLGMFMETLSMMLTTVPIVFPIVMALGVPEFSDVWFGILITLLMEAALITPPIGVNLYVVHGIRMRGGHFNDVAIGAIPFLIAMLVMILMLVAYPNLATWLPTLVYH
;
A
#
# COMPACT_ATOMS: atom_id res chain seq x y z
N ILE A 1 -9.07 17.56 -24.62
CA ILE A 1 -9.32 19.01 -24.63
C ILE A 1 -7.99 19.77 -24.81
N ILE A 2 -6.98 19.61 -23.91
CA ILE A 2 -5.69 20.30 -23.99
C ILE A 2 -5.00 20.07 -25.35
N ALA A 3 -4.87 18.83 -25.80
CA ALA A 3 -4.24 18.50 -27.08
C ALA A 3 -5.00 19.09 -28.29
N ALA A 4 -6.32 19.24 -28.20
CA ALA A 4 -7.12 19.90 -29.22
C ALA A 4 -6.87 21.43 -29.26
N LEU A 5 -6.77 22.06 -28.10
CA LEU A 5 -6.46 23.49 -27.97
C LEU A 5 -5.08 23.82 -28.53
N PHE A 6 -4.09 22.97 -28.30
CA PHE A 6 -2.73 23.13 -28.83
C PHE A 6 -2.56 22.57 -30.27
N LYS A 7 -3.64 22.20 -30.95
CA LYS A 7 -3.62 21.62 -32.32
C LYS A 7 -2.67 20.45 -32.51
N SER A 8 -2.35 19.74 -31.45
CA SER A 8 -1.47 18.55 -31.43
C SER A 8 -2.23 17.24 -31.58
N LEU A 9 -3.56 17.28 -31.70
CA LEU A 9 -4.43 16.12 -31.79
C LEU A 9 -4.24 15.44 -33.17
N ASN A 10 -3.65 14.24 -33.13
CA ASN A 10 -3.39 13.44 -34.34
C ASN A 10 -3.94 12.02 -34.12
N ILE A 11 -4.39 11.37 -35.19
CA ILE A 11 -4.91 9.99 -35.17
C ILE A 11 -3.87 9.02 -34.60
N LYS A 12 -2.59 9.22 -34.93
CA LYS A 12 -1.49 8.41 -34.38
C LYS A 12 -1.40 8.54 -32.87
N MET A 13 -1.45 9.76 -32.34
CA MET A 13 -1.44 10.03 -30.91
C MET A 13 -2.65 9.40 -30.19
N LEU A 14 -3.84 9.47 -30.82
CA LEU A 14 -5.04 8.83 -30.28
C LEU A 14 -4.89 7.30 -30.23
N LYS A 15 -4.35 6.71 -31.27
CA LYS A 15 -4.09 5.26 -31.34
C LYS A 15 -3.10 4.84 -30.26
N GLU A 16 -1.98 5.53 -30.13
CA GLU A 16 -0.95 5.25 -29.12
C GLU A 16 -1.51 5.41 -27.69
N ALA A 17 -2.33 6.42 -27.45
CA ALA A 17 -3.00 6.62 -26.16
C ALA A 17 -4.00 5.49 -25.86
N PHE A 18 -4.78 5.07 -26.86
CA PHE A 18 -5.71 3.95 -26.73
C PHE A 18 -4.99 2.62 -26.44
N GLU A 19 -3.95 2.32 -27.22
CA GLU A 19 -3.15 1.10 -27.04
C GLU A 19 -2.46 1.09 -25.66
N GLY A 20 -1.92 2.22 -25.22
CA GLY A 20 -1.33 2.38 -23.88
C GLY A 20 -2.35 2.15 -22.78
N THR A 21 -3.53 2.77 -22.90
CA THR A 21 -4.63 2.60 -21.93
C THR A 21 -5.11 1.16 -21.89
N MET A 22 -5.34 0.53 -23.04
CA MET A 22 -5.77 -0.87 -23.10
C MET A 22 -4.75 -1.80 -22.47
N ARG A 23 -3.46 -1.61 -22.73
CA ARG A 23 -2.38 -2.42 -22.15
C ARG A 23 -2.35 -2.29 -20.63
N THR A 24 -2.40 -1.06 -20.10
CA THR A 24 -2.39 -0.81 -18.67
C THR A 24 -3.63 -1.37 -17.98
N THR A 25 -4.81 -1.14 -18.58
CA THR A 25 -6.08 -1.66 -18.03
C THR A 25 -6.11 -3.19 -18.03
N ALA A 26 -5.66 -3.83 -19.13
CA ALA A 26 -5.60 -5.29 -19.22
C ALA A 26 -4.64 -5.88 -18.15
N MET A 27 -3.48 -5.24 -17.93
CA MET A 27 -2.54 -5.65 -16.89
C MET A 27 -3.17 -5.54 -15.50
N ILE A 28 -3.80 -4.41 -15.18
CA ILE A 28 -4.47 -4.20 -13.89
C ILE A 28 -5.59 -5.23 -13.69
N MET A 29 -6.44 -5.45 -14.70
CA MET A 29 -7.51 -6.44 -14.62
C MET A 29 -6.99 -7.85 -14.40
N LEU A 30 -5.89 -8.22 -15.06
CA LEU A 30 -5.25 -9.53 -14.84
C LEU A 30 -4.80 -9.68 -13.39
N ILE A 31 -4.17 -8.65 -12.80
CA ILE A 31 -3.74 -8.66 -11.40
C ILE A 31 -4.97 -8.80 -10.48
N VAL A 32 -6.05 -8.05 -10.73
CA VAL A 32 -7.29 -8.13 -9.94
C VAL A 32 -7.88 -9.54 -9.99
N PHE A 33 -8.02 -10.13 -11.18
CA PHE A 33 -8.55 -11.49 -11.31
C PHE A 33 -7.66 -12.53 -10.62
N ALA A 34 -6.34 -12.43 -10.79
CA ALA A 34 -5.39 -13.32 -10.13
C ALA A 34 -5.47 -13.19 -8.60
N ALA A 35 -5.59 -11.97 -8.08
CA ALA A 35 -5.72 -11.71 -6.64
C ALA A 35 -7.04 -12.25 -6.07
N ILE A 36 -8.18 -12.07 -6.78
CA ILE A 36 -9.47 -12.63 -6.38
C ILE A 36 -9.39 -14.17 -6.33
N PHE A 37 -8.81 -14.79 -7.35
CA PHE A 37 -8.62 -16.23 -7.38
C PHE A 37 -7.73 -16.72 -6.24
N LEU A 38 -6.61 -16.04 -6.00
CA LEU A 38 -5.70 -16.36 -4.90
C LEU A 38 -6.42 -16.26 -3.54
N ASN A 39 -7.15 -15.18 -3.30
CA ASN A 39 -7.90 -15.00 -2.05
C ASN A 39 -8.97 -16.08 -1.85
N PHE A 40 -9.64 -16.47 -2.92
CA PHE A 40 -10.58 -17.58 -2.88
C PHE A 40 -9.89 -18.90 -2.45
N VAL A 41 -8.74 -19.23 -3.06
CA VAL A 41 -7.97 -20.42 -2.71
C VAL A 41 -7.47 -20.36 -1.27
N LEU A 42 -6.89 -19.22 -0.85
CA LEU A 42 -6.40 -19.04 0.53
C LEU A 42 -7.53 -19.17 1.56
N GLY A 43 -8.71 -18.64 1.23
CA GLY A 43 -9.91 -18.79 2.07
C GLY A 43 -10.35 -20.25 2.19
N MET A 44 -10.38 -21.01 1.09
CA MET A 44 -10.71 -22.44 1.11
C MET A 44 -9.69 -23.28 1.88
N MET A 45 -8.41 -22.92 1.81
CA MET A 45 -7.34 -23.59 2.55
C MET A 45 -7.33 -23.25 4.05
N GLY A 46 -8.14 -22.29 4.50
CA GLY A 46 -8.19 -21.85 5.90
C GLY A 46 -6.93 -21.10 6.36
N ILE A 47 -6.16 -20.53 5.43
CA ILE A 47 -4.90 -19.85 5.73
C ILE A 47 -5.14 -18.70 6.73
N THR A 48 -6.22 -17.94 6.58
CA THR A 48 -6.55 -16.84 7.51
C THR A 48 -6.71 -17.36 8.95
N GLN A 49 -7.40 -18.49 9.14
CA GLN A 49 -7.56 -19.09 10.46
C GLN A 49 -6.24 -19.64 11.01
N ALA A 50 -5.42 -20.26 10.17
CA ALA A 50 -4.10 -20.72 10.56
C ALA A 50 -3.20 -19.56 11.02
N MET A 51 -3.23 -18.43 10.31
CA MET A 51 -2.49 -17.22 10.68
C MET A 51 -3.01 -16.61 11.99
N LEU A 52 -4.32 -16.56 12.20
CA LEU A 52 -4.92 -16.10 13.46
C LEU A 52 -4.49 -16.98 14.65
N ASN A 53 -4.51 -18.28 14.49
CA ASN A 53 -4.06 -19.21 15.54
C ASN A 53 -2.56 -19.03 15.81
N PHE A 54 -1.74 -18.94 14.78
CA PHE A 54 -0.30 -18.67 14.90
C PHE A 54 -0.01 -17.40 15.70
N ILE A 55 -0.71 -16.29 15.39
CA ILE A 55 -0.53 -15.02 16.12
C ILE A 55 -0.97 -15.15 17.58
N ARG A 56 -2.06 -15.88 17.84
CA ARG A 56 -2.51 -16.16 19.22
C ARG A 56 -1.50 -17.02 19.99
N ASP A 57 -0.94 -18.02 19.36
CA ASP A 57 0.07 -18.90 19.97
C ASP A 57 1.37 -18.16 20.30
N LEU A 58 1.70 -17.10 19.55
CA LEU A 58 2.83 -16.22 19.86
C LEU A 58 2.61 -15.39 21.12
N GLY A 59 1.38 -15.27 21.63
CA GLY A 59 1.07 -14.51 22.85
C GLY A 59 1.36 -13.00 22.74
N LEU A 60 1.34 -12.48 21.50
CA LEU A 60 1.62 -11.05 21.25
C LEU A 60 0.46 -10.17 21.71
N THR A 61 0.79 -9.02 22.25
CA THR A 61 -0.21 -7.97 22.52
C THR A 61 -0.74 -7.40 21.19
N PRO A 62 -1.95 -6.81 21.15
CA PRO A 62 -2.50 -6.21 19.93
C PRO A 62 -1.55 -5.21 19.27
N VAL A 63 -0.91 -4.35 20.04
CA VAL A 63 0.07 -3.37 19.54
C VAL A 63 1.30 -4.06 18.94
N GLN A 64 1.82 -5.11 19.56
CA GLN A 64 2.94 -5.88 19.01
C GLN A 64 2.57 -6.56 17.72
N THR A 65 1.36 -7.09 17.59
CA THR A 65 0.86 -7.68 16.35
C THR A 65 0.79 -6.64 15.23
N VAL A 66 0.27 -5.45 15.51
CA VAL A 66 0.25 -4.34 14.53
C VAL A 66 1.66 -3.92 14.12
N LEU A 67 2.59 -3.81 15.08
CA LEU A 67 3.99 -3.50 14.78
C LEU A 67 4.65 -4.58 13.89
N LEU A 68 4.36 -5.84 14.12
CA LEU A 68 4.82 -6.94 13.27
C LEU A 68 4.27 -6.81 11.84
N ILE A 69 2.99 -6.48 11.71
CA ILE A 69 2.35 -6.21 10.43
C ILE A 69 3.01 -5.02 9.72
N ILE A 70 3.34 -3.94 10.44
CA ILE A 70 4.04 -2.78 9.90
C ILE A 70 5.38 -3.20 9.29
N VAL A 71 6.19 -3.94 10.04
CA VAL A 71 7.50 -4.44 9.56
C VAL A 71 7.33 -5.34 8.33
N PHE A 72 6.33 -6.21 8.35
CA PHE A 72 6.01 -7.10 7.24
C PHE A 72 5.66 -6.31 5.96
N TYR A 73 4.81 -5.27 6.06
CA TYR A 73 4.45 -4.44 4.92
C TYR A 73 5.61 -3.59 4.39
N LEU A 74 6.44 -3.04 5.26
CA LEU A 74 7.65 -2.32 4.85
C LEU A 74 8.60 -3.24 4.08
N PHE A 75 8.74 -4.48 4.53
CA PHE A 75 9.56 -5.47 3.83
C PHE A 75 8.96 -5.87 2.48
N LEU A 76 7.66 -6.19 2.42
CA LEU A 76 6.98 -6.54 1.17
C LEU A 76 7.01 -5.42 0.15
N GLY A 77 6.79 -4.19 0.58
CA GLY A 77 6.74 -3.04 -0.33
C GLY A 77 8.07 -2.65 -0.94
N MET A 78 9.19 -3.20 -0.43
CA MET A 78 10.47 -3.10 -1.14
C MET A 78 10.45 -3.83 -2.49
N PHE A 79 9.60 -4.87 -2.63
CA PHE A 79 9.60 -5.78 -3.77
C PHE A 79 8.32 -5.75 -4.59
N MET A 80 7.20 -5.36 -3.98
CA MET A 80 5.88 -5.42 -4.58
C MET A 80 5.34 -4.00 -4.87
N GLU A 81 4.58 -3.90 -5.92
CA GLU A 81 3.81 -2.70 -6.26
C GLU A 81 2.55 -2.62 -5.36
N THR A 82 2.11 -1.40 -5.05
CA THR A 82 1.03 -1.11 -4.09
C THR A 82 -0.25 -1.89 -4.37
N LEU A 83 -0.73 -1.89 -5.62
CA LEU A 83 -2.00 -2.52 -5.99
C LEU A 83 -1.94 -4.04 -5.77
N SER A 84 -0.85 -4.67 -6.21
CA SER A 84 -0.62 -6.10 -6.04
C SER A 84 -0.52 -6.48 -4.56
N MET A 85 0.21 -5.68 -3.77
CA MET A 85 0.35 -5.88 -2.34
C MET A 85 -1.00 -5.74 -1.63
N MET A 86 -1.76 -4.68 -1.93
CA MET A 86 -3.08 -4.43 -1.34
C MET A 86 -4.06 -5.58 -1.62
N LEU A 87 -4.21 -5.94 -2.88
CA LEU A 87 -5.18 -6.96 -3.29
C LEU A 87 -4.85 -8.36 -2.74
N THR A 88 -3.57 -8.66 -2.53
CA THR A 88 -3.13 -9.97 -2.05
C THR A 88 -3.17 -10.08 -0.54
N THR A 89 -2.78 -9.03 0.19
CA THR A 89 -2.51 -9.12 1.63
C THR A 89 -3.65 -8.59 2.50
N VAL A 90 -4.37 -7.54 2.07
CA VAL A 90 -5.44 -6.94 2.88
C VAL A 90 -6.53 -7.94 3.26
N PRO A 91 -7.02 -8.82 2.37
CA PRO A 91 -8.04 -9.81 2.74
C PRO A 91 -7.59 -10.79 3.83
N ILE A 92 -6.29 -10.97 4.01
CA ILE A 92 -5.72 -11.82 5.06
C ILE A 92 -5.48 -11.00 6.33
N VAL A 93 -4.88 -9.84 6.21
CA VAL A 93 -4.42 -9.02 7.34
C VAL A 93 -5.58 -8.29 8.03
N PHE A 94 -6.59 -7.85 7.28
CA PHE A 94 -7.76 -7.16 7.83
C PHE A 94 -8.50 -7.99 8.89
N PRO A 95 -8.91 -9.25 8.62
CA PRO A 95 -9.54 -10.09 9.64
C PRO A 95 -8.64 -10.34 10.87
N ILE A 96 -7.32 -10.41 10.67
CA ILE A 96 -6.37 -10.58 11.77
C ILE A 96 -6.41 -9.38 12.70
N VAL A 97 -6.36 -8.16 12.16
CA VAL A 97 -6.39 -6.92 12.95
C VAL A 97 -7.73 -6.76 13.65
N MET A 98 -8.84 -7.03 12.97
CA MET A 98 -10.17 -6.97 13.60
C MET A 98 -10.35 -8.01 14.72
N ALA A 99 -9.75 -9.18 14.59
CA ALA A 99 -9.79 -10.24 15.61
C ALA A 99 -8.94 -9.94 16.87
N LEU A 100 -8.12 -8.86 16.86
CA LEU A 100 -7.41 -8.40 18.06
C LEU A 100 -8.36 -7.85 19.14
N GLY A 101 -9.60 -7.49 18.76
CA GLY A 101 -10.63 -7.05 19.70
C GLY A 101 -10.36 -5.70 20.35
N VAL A 102 -9.59 -4.82 19.71
CA VAL A 102 -9.33 -3.46 20.18
C VAL A 102 -10.38 -2.52 19.56
N PRO A 103 -11.27 -1.91 20.36
CA PRO A 103 -12.37 -1.11 19.83
C PRO A 103 -11.92 0.08 18.99
N GLU A 104 -10.75 0.64 19.28
CA GLU A 104 -10.17 1.77 18.57
C GLU A 104 -9.59 1.39 17.20
N PHE A 105 -9.33 0.10 16.95
CA PHE A 105 -8.84 -0.41 15.66
C PHE A 105 -10.01 -0.65 14.70
N SER A 106 -10.67 0.45 14.30
CA SER A 106 -11.79 0.42 13.37
C SER A 106 -11.37 0.16 11.93
N ASP A 107 -12.33 -0.17 11.08
CA ASP A 107 -12.13 -0.35 9.63
C ASP A 107 -11.51 0.89 8.99
N VAL A 108 -11.94 2.09 9.41
CA VAL A 108 -11.41 3.37 8.93
C VAL A 108 -9.96 3.55 9.36
N TRP A 109 -9.66 3.26 10.63
CA TRP A 109 -8.28 3.31 11.14
C TRP A 109 -7.37 2.36 10.37
N PHE A 110 -7.81 1.12 10.15
CA PHE A 110 -7.06 0.13 9.37
C PHE A 110 -6.81 0.62 7.94
N GLY A 111 -7.85 1.16 7.27
CA GLY A 111 -7.72 1.70 5.92
C GLY A 111 -6.69 2.81 5.81
N ILE A 112 -6.67 3.75 6.77
CA ILE A 112 -5.69 4.84 6.82
C ILE A 112 -4.29 4.29 7.11
N LEU A 113 -4.15 3.40 8.08
CA LEU A 113 -2.89 2.78 8.43
C LEU A 113 -2.26 2.06 7.24
N ILE A 114 -3.04 1.21 6.56
CA ILE A 114 -2.54 0.40 5.45
C ILE A 114 -2.14 1.28 4.27
N THR A 115 -2.89 2.34 3.98
CA THR A 115 -2.56 3.29 2.91
C THR A 115 -1.23 3.98 3.18
N LEU A 116 -1.01 4.49 4.39
CA LEU A 116 0.25 5.10 4.78
C LEU A 116 1.42 4.11 4.75
N LEU A 117 1.18 2.87 5.17
CA LEU A 117 2.19 1.81 5.11
C LEU A 117 2.61 1.49 3.68
N MET A 118 1.66 1.40 2.77
CA MET A 118 1.93 1.13 1.36
C MET A 118 2.75 2.25 0.73
N GLU A 119 2.41 3.50 1.00
CA GLU A 119 3.16 4.65 0.50
C GLU A 119 4.59 4.70 1.10
N ALA A 120 4.73 4.48 2.41
CA ALA A 120 6.03 4.42 3.06
C ALA A 120 6.90 3.29 2.48
N ALA A 121 6.30 2.13 2.23
CA ALA A 121 6.98 0.96 1.69
C ALA A 121 7.56 1.21 0.29
N LEU A 122 6.84 1.94 -0.59
CA LEU A 122 7.28 2.29 -1.95
C LEU A 122 8.53 3.19 -1.99
N ILE A 123 8.77 3.94 -0.93
CA ILE A 123 9.96 4.82 -0.80
C ILE A 123 11.01 4.26 0.15
N THR A 124 10.83 3.02 0.65
CA THR A 124 11.77 2.38 1.57
C THR A 124 12.95 1.78 0.81
N PRO A 125 14.20 2.23 1.07
CA PRO A 125 15.39 1.59 0.51
C PRO A 125 15.52 0.13 1.01
N PRO A 126 16.19 -0.79 0.27
CA PRO A 126 17.10 -0.53 -0.86
C PRO A 126 16.42 -0.49 -2.23
N ILE A 127 15.20 -1.03 -2.39
CA ILE A 127 14.57 -1.13 -3.71
C ILE A 127 13.61 0.04 -3.93
N GLY A 128 12.51 0.13 -3.19
CA GLY A 128 11.52 1.22 -3.28
C GLY A 128 11.16 1.61 -4.73
N VAL A 129 10.12 1.02 -5.29
CA VAL A 129 9.79 1.17 -6.73
C VAL A 129 9.74 2.64 -7.16
N ASN A 130 9.19 3.52 -6.32
CA ASN A 130 9.12 4.95 -6.62
C ASN A 130 10.49 5.63 -6.69
N LEU A 131 11.50 5.13 -5.93
CA LEU A 131 12.85 5.68 -5.98
C LEU A 131 13.51 5.45 -7.35
N TYR A 132 13.26 4.28 -7.97
CA TYR A 132 13.73 3.99 -9.33
C TYR A 132 13.05 4.85 -10.38
N VAL A 133 11.75 5.11 -10.25
CA VAL A 133 11.02 6.00 -11.15
C VAL A 133 11.61 7.41 -11.08
N VAL A 134 11.80 7.96 -9.88
CA VAL A 134 12.39 9.28 -9.67
C VAL A 134 13.82 9.34 -10.20
N HIS A 135 14.61 8.28 -9.96
CA HIS A 135 15.97 8.20 -10.52
C HIS A 135 15.97 8.20 -12.05
N GLY A 136 15.02 7.48 -12.68
CA GLY A 136 14.93 7.36 -14.14
C GLY A 136 14.53 8.66 -14.85
N ILE A 137 13.74 9.54 -14.22
CA ILE A 137 13.34 10.84 -14.79
C ILE A 137 14.28 11.99 -14.45
N ARG A 138 15.32 11.75 -13.67
CA ARG A 138 16.30 12.77 -13.24
C ARG A 138 17.16 13.23 -14.42
N MET A 139 17.00 14.48 -14.85
CA MET A 139 17.68 15.05 -16.03
C MET A 139 19.19 15.26 -15.87
N ARG A 140 19.71 15.35 -14.65
CA ARG A 140 21.11 15.73 -14.36
C ARG A 140 22.05 14.56 -14.07
N GLY A 141 21.62 13.31 -14.25
CA GLY A 141 22.41 12.15 -13.82
C GLY A 141 22.58 12.11 -12.29
N GLY A 142 23.41 11.23 -11.79
CA GLY A 142 23.71 11.04 -10.37
C GLY A 142 23.50 9.59 -9.94
N HIS A 143 23.91 9.27 -8.73
CA HIS A 143 23.75 7.91 -8.21
C HIS A 143 22.33 7.69 -7.67
N PHE A 144 21.86 6.45 -7.74
CA PHE A 144 20.58 6.04 -7.11
C PHE A 144 20.54 6.40 -5.62
N ASN A 145 21.67 6.26 -4.94
CA ASN A 145 21.80 6.59 -3.51
C ASN A 145 21.43 8.04 -3.18
N ASP A 146 21.61 8.99 -4.09
CA ASP A 146 21.23 10.39 -3.86
C ASP A 146 19.70 10.52 -3.71
N VAL A 147 18.96 9.76 -4.52
CA VAL A 147 17.49 9.72 -4.45
C VAL A 147 17.03 9.00 -3.18
N ALA A 148 17.66 7.88 -2.86
CA ALA A 148 17.35 7.11 -1.66
C ALA A 148 17.60 7.93 -0.38
N ILE A 149 18.75 8.60 -0.28
CA ILE A 149 19.09 9.48 0.85
C ILE A 149 18.11 10.66 0.93
N GLY A 150 17.77 11.26 -0.21
CA GLY A 150 16.79 12.35 -0.29
C GLY A 150 15.38 11.96 0.15
N ALA A 151 15.02 10.68 0.05
CA ALA A 151 13.73 10.15 0.48
C ALA A 151 13.65 9.85 1.99
N ILE A 152 14.79 9.66 2.68
CA ILE A 152 14.83 9.28 4.10
C ILE A 152 14.03 10.24 5.01
N PRO A 153 14.12 11.57 4.89
CA PRO A 153 13.35 12.48 5.76
C PRO A 153 11.83 12.27 5.62
N PHE A 154 11.36 12.01 4.40
CA PHE A 154 9.94 11.76 4.12
C PHE A 154 9.51 10.39 4.69
N LEU A 155 10.35 9.36 4.53
CA LEU A 155 10.12 8.05 5.12
C LEU A 155 10.02 8.14 6.65
N ILE A 156 10.93 8.87 7.30
CA ILE A 156 10.90 9.09 8.75
C ILE A 156 9.60 9.78 9.16
N ALA A 157 9.19 10.83 8.45
CA ALA A 157 7.93 11.53 8.74
C ALA A 157 6.72 10.59 8.62
N MET A 158 6.68 9.74 7.59
CA MET A 158 5.61 8.74 7.42
C MET A 158 5.63 7.69 8.52
N LEU A 159 6.80 7.18 8.91
CA LEU A 159 6.94 6.21 10.00
C LEU A 159 6.49 6.83 11.34
N VAL A 160 6.83 8.07 11.61
CA VAL A 160 6.35 8.80 12.79
C VAL A 160 4.82 8.90 12.77
N MET A 161 4.21 9.25 11.63
CA MET A 161 2.76 9.31 11.50
C MET A 161 2.11 7.93 11.72
N ILE A 162 2.68 6.87 11.15
CA ILE A 162 2.22 5.49 11.34
C ILE A 162 2.27 5.11 12.83
N LEU A 163 3.38 5.39 13.52
CA LEU A 163 3.51 5.12 14.95
C LEU A 163 2.54 5.96 15.79
N MET A 164 2.29 7.21 15.39
CA MET A 164 1.27 8.05 16.04
C MET A 164 -0.14 7.46 15.86
N LEU A 165 -0.48 6.92 14.70
CA LEU A 165 -1.76 6.24 14.48
C LEU A 165 -1.92 4.96 15.29
N VAL A 166 -0.82 4.26 15.56
CA VAL A 166 -0.85 3.08 16.45
C VAL A 166 -1.00 3.49 17.90
N ALA A 167 -0.31 4.56 18.33
CA ALA A 167 -0.39 5.07 19.70
C ALA A 167 -1.72 5.80 20.01
N TYR A 168 -2.26 6.49 19.03
CA TYR A 168 -3.46 7.30 19.11
C TYR A 168 -4.42 7.01 17.94
N PRO A 169 -5.13 5.85 17.95
CA PRO A 169 -6.00 5.44 16.83
C PRO A 169 -7.11 6.45 16.51
N ASN A 170 -7.55 7.21 17.51
CA ASN A 170 -8.57 8.25 17.36
C ASN A 170 -8.17 9.37 16.38
N LEU A 171 -6.89 9.53 16.05
CA LEU A 171 -6.45 10.46 15.00
C LEU A 171 -7.08 10.13 13.64
N ALA A 172 -7.30 8.86 13.35
CA ALA A 172 -7.93 8.41 12.11
C ALA A 172 -9.45 8.67 12.08
N THR A 173 -10.10 8.61 13.23
CA THR A 173 -11.57 8.63 13.34
C THR A 173 -12.12 9.95 13.84
N TRP A 174 -11.28 10.84 14.38
CA TRP A 174 -11.69 12.12 14.94
C TRP A 174 -12.50 12.99 13.95
N LEU A 175 -12.01 13.17 12.74
CA LEU A 175 -12.69 14.01 11.75
C LEU A 175 -14.00 13.40 11.25
N PRO A 176 -14.06 12.11 10.88
CA PRO A 176 -15.33 11.45 10.53
C PRO A 176 -16.37 11.52 11.64
N THR A 177 -16.00 11.29 12.89
CA THR A 177 -16.95 11.37 14.01
C THR A 177 -17.48 12.77 14.25
N LEU A 178 -16.72 13.79 13.95
CA LEU A 178 -17.13 15.19 14.11
C LEU A 178 -18.09 15.65 13.01
N VAL A 179 -18.00 15.07 11.81
CA VAL A 179 -18.82 15.45 10.64
C VAL A 179 -20.13 14.66 10.56
N TYR A 180 -20.15 13.43 11.05
CA TYR A 180 -21.31 12.52 10.92
C TYR A 180 -22.11 12.34 12.22
N HIS A 181 -21.89 13.23 13.20
CA HIS A 181 -22.72 13.34 14.40
C HIS A 181 -23.73 14.46 14.29
#